data_55b9ffdfe350712035bec669fb35ac3d
#
_entry.id   55b9ffdfe350712035bec669fb35ac3d
#
_cell.length_a   1.000
_cell.length_b   1.000
_cell.length_c   1.000
_cell.angle_alpha   90.00
_cell.angle_beta   90.00
_cell.angle_gamma   90.00
#
_symmetry.space_group_name_H-M   'P 1'
#
loop_
_entity.id
_entity.type
_entity.pdbx_description
1 polymer ?
#
loop_
_entity_poly.entity_id
_entity_poly.type
_entity_poly.pdbx_seq_one_letter_code
_entity_poly.pdbx_strand_id
1 'polypeptide(L)'
;ADDKRSKTIIVDGVFSMEGDLCDLPKIVELKEKYGTRLMVDDAHGLGVFGANGRGTAEHFGLEDKVDLTMGTFSKSLATVGGFIAGPKQVIEFIRHNARSQIFSAAMPPPMAAAVIKALEIVQREPERRTQLWDTTHYMMAELKNLGFDTGSTDSPVIPIVVGDEITTFTMVKRLQEEGIFVNAIVPPAVPPSEAMIRTSFM
;
A
#
# COMPACT_ATOMS: atom_id res chain seq x y z
N ALA A 1 7.32 -21.46 -27.11
CA ALA A 1 6.96 -22.70 -26.36
C ALA A 1 5.66 -22.41 -25.64
N ASP A 2 4.60 -23.21 -25.92
CA ASP A 2 3.31 -23.12 -25.24
C ASP A 2 3.48 -23.58 -23.78
N ASP A 3 3.80 -22.65 -22.90
CA ASP A 3 3.83 -22.92 -21.47
C ASP A 3 2.40 -22.96 -20.94
N LYS A 4 1.86 -24.18 -20.81
CA LYS A 4 0.50 -24.45 -20.34
C LYS A 4 0.31 -24.28 -18.82
N ARG A 5 1.35 -23.86 -18.09
CA ARG A 5 1.24 -23.60 -16.64
C ARG A 5 0.39 -22.37 -16.40
N SER A 6 -0.42 -22.41 -15.35
CA SER A 6 -1.13 -21.22 -14.87
C SER A 6 -0.13 -20.14 -14.42
N LYS A 7 -0.41 -18.89 -14.76
CA LYS A 7 0.43 -17.74 -14.41
C LYS A 7 -0.39 -16.78 -13.56
N THR A 8 0.27 -16.19 -12.58
CA THR A 8 -0.33 -15.15 -11.72
C THR A 8 0.59 -13.94 -11.72
N ILE A 9 0.02 -12.78 -11.98
CA ILE A 9 0.67 -11.48 -11.73
C ILE A 9 0.38 -11.12 -10.28
N ILE A 10 1.40 -10.75 -9.52
CA ILE A 10 1.28 -10.23 -8.16
C ILE A 10 1.95 -8.86 -8.17
N VAL A 11 1.24 -7.84 -7.70
CA VAL A 11 1.71 -6.46 -7.71
C VAL A 11 1.21 -5.73 -6.47
N ASP A 12 2.03 -4.84 -5.92
CA ASP A 12 1.58 -3.88 -4.92
C ASP A 12 0.70 -2.83 -5.60
N GLY A 13 -0.44 -2.50 -5.00
CA GLY A 13 -1.28 -1.40 -5.47
C GLY A 13 -0.60 -0.05 -5.30
N VAL A 14 0.09 0.12 -4.16
CA VAL A 14 0.94 1.27 -3.84
C VAL A 14 2.29 0.75 -3.37
N PHE A 15 3.38 1.17 -4.02
CA PHE A 15 4.74 0.79 -3.64
C PHE A 15 5.15 1.52 -2.36
N SER A 16 5.58 0.75 -1.38
CA SER A 16 5.70 1.21 0.02
C SER A 16 6.80 2.22 0.28
N MET A 17 7.85 2.27 -0.54
CA MET A 17 9.00 3.16 -0.33
C MET A 17 8.81 4.48 -1.06
N GLU A 18 8.49 4.41 -2.32
CA GLU A 18 8.35 5.56 -3.23
C GLU A 18 6.94 6.19 -3.16
N GLY A 19 5.94 5.42 -2.74
CA GLY A 19 4.55 5.86 -2.72
C GLY A 19 3.86 5.85 -4.08
N ASP A 20 4.50 5.30 -5.11
CA ASP A 20 3.95 5.24 -6.46
C ASP A 20 2.76 4.28 -6.54
N LEU A 21 1.76 4.62 -7.34
CA LEU A 21 0.70 3.69 -7.70
C LEU A 21 1.17 2.77 -8.83
N CYS A 22 0.75 1.51 -8.77
CA CYS A 22 0.91 0.63 -9.92
C CYS A 22 0.02 1.08 -11.09
N ASP A 23 0.49 0.89 -12.31
CA ASP A 23 -0.32 1.09 -13.52
C ASP A 23 -1.31 -0.10 -13.67
N LEU A 24 -2.29 -0.15 -12.73
CA LEU A 24 -3.24 -1.25 -12.66
C LEU A 24 -4.05 -1.42 -13.97
N PRO A 25 -4.48 -0.35 -14.66
CA PRO A 25 -5.14 -0.48 -15.97
C PRO A 25 -4.32 -1.26 -16.98
N LYS A 26 -3.03 -0.95 -17.11
CA LYS A 26 -2.14 -1.63 -18.05
C LYS A 26 -1.84 -3.08 -17.63
N ILE A 27 -1.76 -3.33 -16.33
CA ILE A 27 -1.59 -4.69 -15.80
C ILE A 27 -2.82 -5.53 -16.11
N VAL A 28 -4.03 -4.98 -16.00
CA VAL A 28 -5.28 -5.64 -16.37
C VAL A 28 -5.32 -5.96 -17.87
N GLU A 29 -4.90 -5.04 -18.75
CA GLU A 29 -4.76 -5.32 -20.18
C GLU A 29 -3.82 -6.51 -20.45
N LEU A 30 -2.68 -6.57 -19.75
CA LEU A 30 -1.74 -7.69 -19.86
C LEU A 30 -2.34 -8.98 -19.31
N LYS A 31 -3.06 -8.92 -18.18
CA LYS A 31 -3.80 -10.06 -17.63
C LYS A 31 -4.76 -10.64 -18.65
N GLU A 32 -5.59 -9.81 -19.26
CA GLU A 32 -6.58 -10.25 -20.25
C GLU A 32 -5.91 -10.80 -21.51
N LYS A 33 -4.87 -10.11 -22.01
CA LYS A 33 -4.12 -10.54 -23.20
C LYS A 33 -3.47 -11.90 -23.05
N TYR A 34 -2.93 -12.20 -21.86
CA TYR A 34 -2.18 -13.45 -21.63
C TYR A 34 -2.96 -14.50 -20.84
N GLY A 35 -4.22 -14.25 -20.49
CA GLY A 35 -5.06 -15.17 -19.72
C GLY A 35 -4.47 -15.52 -18.35
N THR A 36 -3.86 -14.56 -17.67
CA THR A 36 -3.24 -14.76 -16.36
C THR A 36 -4.22 -14.42 -15.23
N ARG A 37 -3.88 -14.79 -14.00
CA ARG A 37 -4.54 -14.29 -12.78
C ARG A 37 -3.85 -13.02 -12.31
N LEU A 38 -4.57 -12.19 -11.57
CA LEU A 38 -4.05 -10.97 -10.97
C LEU A 38 -4.37 -10.95 -9.48
N MET A 39 -3.34 -10.78 -8.68
CA MET A 39 -3.44 -10.48 -7.25
C MET A 39 -2.85 -9.09 -6.99
N VAL A 40 -3.60 -8.27 -6.29
CA VAL A 40 -3.14 -6.95 -5.83
C VAL A 40 -2.90 -7.01 -4.33
N ASP A 41 -1.68 -6.68 -3.91
CA ASP A 41 -1.37 -6.35 -2.52
C ASP A 41 -1.72 -4.88 -2.28
N ASP A 42 -2.84 -4.66 -1.64
CA ASP A 42 -3.39 -3.33 -1.40
C ASP A 42 -3.16 -2.86 0.06
N ALA A 43 -2.07 -3.33 0.67
CA ALA A 43 -1.73 -3.01 2.04
C ALA A 43 -1.60 -1.51 2.31
N HIS A 44 -1.18 -0.73 1.32
CA HIS A 44 -1.08 0.74 1.38
C HIS A 44 -2.27 1.46 0.77
N GLY A 45 -3.09 0.78 -0.04
CA GLY A 45 -4.26 1.38 -0.68
C GLY A 45 -5.53 1.32 0.16
N LEU A 46 -5.70 0.26 0.96
CA LEU A 46 -6.88 0.03 1.79
C LEU A 46 -7.08 1.17 2.81
N GLY A 47 -8.28 1.75 2.81
CA GLY A 47 -8.64 2.89 3.66
C GLY A 47 -8.18 4.24 3.12
N VAL A 48 -7.38 4.27 2.05
CA VAL A 48 -6.75 5.48 1.46
C VAL A 48 -7.31 5.79 0.09
N PHE A 49 -7.28 4.83 -0.81
CA PHE A 49 -7.71 4.98 -2.21
C PHE A 49 -9.13 4.50 -2.43
N GLY A 50 -9.76 5.06 -3.48
CA GLY A 50 -11.15 4.81 -3.84
C GLY A 50 -12.15 5.67 -3.06
N ALA A 51 -13.33 5.86 -3.64
CA ALA A 51 -14.38 6.70 -3.07
C ALA A 51 -14.86 6.18 -1.69
N ASN A 52 -14.86 4.86 -1.51
CA ASN A 52 -15.25 4.19 -0.27
C ASN A 52 -14.06 3.70 0.56
N GLY A 53 -12.82 3.96 0.11
CA GLY A 53 -11.61 3.47 0.78
C GLY A 53 -11.34 1.98 0.58
N ARG A 54 -11.83 1.40 -0.51
CA ARG A 54 -11.63 -0.03 -0.82
C ARG A 54 -10.30 -0.33 -1.48
N GLY A 55 -9.50 0.69 -1.76
CA GLY A 55 -8.15 0.54 -2.26
C GLY A 55 -7.99 0.88 -3.73
N THR A 56 -6.86 0.43 -4.30
CA THR A 56 -6.42 0.81 -5.64
C THR A 56 -7.30 0.25 -6.75
N ALA A 57 -7.87 -0.93 -6.59
CA ALA A 57 -8.80 -1.49 -7.57
C ALA A 57 -10.08 -0.62 -7.69
N GLU A 58 -10.62 -0.14 -6.58
CA GLU A 58 -11.75 0.80 -6.59
C GLU A 58 -11.34 2.14 -7.22
N HIS A 59 -10.14 2.64 -6.89
CA HIS A 59 -9.64 3.91 -7.43
C HIS A 59 -9.65 3.94 -8.96
N PHE A 60 -9.29 2.83 -9.59
CA PHE A 60 -9.29 2.69 -11.05
C PHE A 60 -10.61 2.14 -11.62
N GLY A 61 -11.60 1.81 -10.80
CA GLY A 61 -12.86 1.17 -11.25
C GLY A 61 -12.66 -0.23 -11.83
N LEU A 62 -11.67 -0.98 -11.31
CA LEU A 62 -11.24 -2.29 -11.81
C LEU A 62 -11.44 -3.43 -10.78
N GLU A 63 -12.35 -3.25 -9.81
CA GLU A 63 -12.58 -4.24 -8.76
C GLU A 63 -12.98 -5.62 -9.32
N ASP A 64 -13.75 -5.65 -10.41
CA ASP A 64 -14.18 -6.88 -11.09
C ASP A 64 -13.07 -7.54 -11.93
N LYS A 65 -11.94 -6.86 -12.13
CA LYS A 65 -10.80 -7.34 -12.92
C LYS A 65 -9.69 -7.95 -12.06
N VAL A 66 -9.70 -7.73 -10.75
CA VAL A 66 -8.74 -8.28 -9.82
C VAL A 66 -9.25 -9.61 -9.28
N ASP A 67 -8.48 -10.70 -9.45
CA ASP A 67 -8.89 -12.03 -9.00
C ASP A 67 -8.74 -12.22 -7.48
N LEU A 68 -7.69 -11.63 -6.90
CA LEU A 68 -7.41 -11.68 -5.47
C LEU A 68 -6.94 -10.31 -4.99
N THR A 69 -7.46 -9.88 -3.86
CA THR A 69 -6.96 -8.68 -3.16
C THR A 69 -6.43 -9.09 -1.79
N MET A 70 -5.21 -8.68 -1.49
CA MET A 70 -4.63 -8.76 -0.16
C MET A 70 -4.73 -7.39 0.51
N GLY A 71 -5.03 -7.38 1.79
CA GLY A 71 -4.96 -6.19 2.63
C GLY A 71 -4.39 -6.51 3.99
N THR A 72 -3.77 -5.51 4.61
CA THR A 72 -3.24 -5.63 5.98
C THR A 72 -4.06 -4.83 6.98
N PHE A 73 -4.11 -5.30 8.22
CA PHE A 73 -4.75 -4.59 9.33
C PHE A 73 -3.78 -3.66 10.08
N SER A 74 -2.49 -3.74 9.78
CA SER A 74 -1.43 -3.03 10.51
C SER A 74 -1.19 -1.58 10.08
N LYS A 75 -1.95 -1.06 9.15
CA LYS A 75 -1.87 0.31 8.63
C LYS A 75 -3.16 1.07 8.93
N SER A 76 -3.99 1.37 7.96
CA SER A 76 -5.24 2.13 8.14
C SER A 76 -6.23 1.55 9.16
N LEU A 77 -6.17 0.24 9.41
CA LEU A 77 -7.03 -0.42 10.39
C LEU A 77 -6.38 -0.61 11.78
N ALA A 78 -5.15 -0.10 11.98
CA ALA A 78 -4.46 0.11 13.26
C ALA A 78 -4.40 -1.12 14.19
N THR A 79 -4.30 -2.34 13.65
CA THR A 79 -4.19 -3.58 14.43
C THR A 79 -3.27 -4.59 13.75
N VAL A 80 -3.31 -5.87 14.14
CA VAL A 80 -2.43 -6.93 13.62
C VAL A 80 -3.21 -7.90 12.74
N GLY A 81 -2.58 -8.39 11.68
CA GLY A 81 -3.13 -9.38 10.77
C GLY A 81 -3.37 -8.83 9.37
N GLY A 82 -4.17 -9.54 8.61
CA GLY A 82 -4.51 -9.20 7.23
C GLY A 82 -5.55 -10.16 6.69
N PHE A 83 -5.87 -10.00 5.41
CA PHE A 83 -6.85 -10.83 4.73
C PHE A 83 -6.47 -11.04 3.27
N ILE A 84 -7.04 -12.07 2.69
CA ILE A 84 -7.14 -12.23 1.24
C ILE A 84 -8.63 -12.34 0.88
N ALA A 85 -9.05 -11.55 -0.09
CA ALA A 85 -10.40 -11.55 -0.63
C ALA A 85 -10.39 -11.99 -2.11
N GLY A 86 -11.44 -12.69 -2.52
CA GLY A 86 -11.58 -13.18 -3.90
C GLY A 86 -12.72 -14.18 -4.03
N PRO A 87 -12.82 -14.91 -5.16
CA PRO A 87 -13.86 -15.90 -5.40
C PRO A 87 -13.90 -16.98 -4.31
N LYS A 88 -15.10 -17.31 -3.81
CA LYS A 88 -15.31 -18.25 -2.70
C LYS A 88 -14.50 -19.55 -2.85
N GLN A 89 -14.53 -20.16 -4.03
CA GLN A 89 -13.83 -21.44 -4.28
C GLN A 89 -12.32 -21.32 -4.10
N VAL A 90 -11.73 -20.17 -4.50
CA VAL A 90 -10.30 -19.91 -4.35
C VAL A 90 -9.96 -19.69 -2.88
N ILE A 91 -10.77 -18.90 -2.17
CA ILE A 91 -10.56 -18.64 -0.74
C ILE A 91 -10.69 -19.92 0.08
N GLU A 92 -11.69 -20.78 -0.21
CA GLU A 92 -11.82 -22.10 0.45
C GLU A 92 -10.60 -22.98 0.16
N PHE A 93 -10.09 -23.00 -1.08
CA PHE A 93 -8.88 -23.73 -1.40
C PHE A 93 -7.67 -23.20 -0.60
N ILE A 94 -7.45 -21.90 -0.57
CA ILE A 94 -6.36 -21.26 0.20
C ILE A 94 -6.48 -21.64 1.67
N ARG A 95 -7.68 -21.54 2.26
CA ARG A 95 -7.94 -21.82 3.67
C ARG A 95 -7.53 -23.22 4.09
N HIS A 96 -7.70 -24.23 3.20
CA HIS A 96 -7.38 -25.62 3.48
C HIS A 96 -5.97 -26.03 3.07
N ASN A 97 -5.29 -25.27 2.23
CA ASN A 97 -4.01 -25.67 1.63
C ASN A 97 -2.85 -24.71 1.92
N ALA A 98 -3.10 -23.45 2.31
CA ALA A 98 -2.04 -22.51 2.58
C ALA A 98 -1.35 -22.84 3.91
N ARG A 99 -0.09 -23.26 3.82
CA ARG A 99 0.70 -23.64 5.00
C ARG A 99 0.85 -22.48 5.99
N SER A 100 1.04 -21.26 5.50
CA SER A 100 1.12 -20.06 6.33
C SER A 100 -0.17 -19.81 7.12
N GLN A 101 -1.34 -20.15 6.56
CA GLN A 101 -2.62 -20.05 7.25
C GLN A 101 -2.78 -21.16 8.31
N ILE A 102 -2.43 -22.40 7.95
CA ILE A 102 -2.65 -23.59 8.79
C ILE A 102 -1.72 -23.59 10.01
N PHE A 103 -0.46 -23.20 9.81
CA PHE A 103 0.59 -23.24 10.83
C PHE A 103 0.85 -21.92 11.56
N SER A 104 -0.03 -20.93 11.37
CA SER A 104 0.02 -19.65 12.09
C SER A 104 -1.03 -19.62 13.19
N ALA A 105 -0.72 -18.93 14.28
CA ALA A 105 -1.68 -18.67 15.34
C ALA A 105 -2.83 -17.79 14.82
N ALA A 106 -4.04 -18.08 15.27
CA ALA A 106 -5.21 -17.29 14.92
C ALA A 106 -5.11 -15.86 15.51
N MET A 107 -5.68 -14.91 14.79
CA MET A 107 -5.78 -13.53 15.26
C MET A 107 -6.57 -13.47 16.56
N PRO A 108 -6.08 -12.79 17.62
CA PRO A 108 -6.80 -12.66 18.88
C PRO A 108 -8.15 -11.94 18.69
N PRO A 109 -9.23 -12.37 19.38
CA PRO A 109 -10.56 -11.77 19.24
C PRO A 109 -10.61 -10.24 19.43
N PRO A 110 -9.86 -9.61 20.36
CA PRO A 110 -9.84 -8.15 20.47
C PRO A 110 -9.33 -7.46 19.20
N MET A 111 -8.38 -8.06 18.48
CA MET A 111 -7.88 -7.52 17.21
C MET A 111 -8.95 -7.60 16.11
N ALA A 112 -9.69 -8.70 16.05
CA ALA A 112 -10.82 -8.84 15.13
C ALA A 112 -11.92 -7.79 15.42
N ALA A 113 -12.24 -7.55 16.69
CA ALA A 113 -13.19 -6.51 17.09
C ALA A 113 -12.70 -5.10 16.70
N ALA A 114 -11.39 -4.82 16.85
CA ALA A 114 -10.80 -3.56 16.43
C ALA A 114 -10.91 -3.36 14.91
N VAL A 115 -10.65 -4.40 14.11
CA VAL A 115 -10.83 -4.35 12.64
C VAL A 115 -12.26 -4.02 12.26
N ILE A 116 -13.24 -4.71 12.86
CA ILE A 116 -14.67 -4.47 12.59
C ILE A 116 -15.00 -3.01 12.87
N LYS A 117 -14.55 -2.48 14.02
CA LYS A 117 -14.80 -1.09 14.40
C LYS A 117 -14.10 -0.10 13.47
N ALA A 118 -12.86 -0.37 13.05
CA ALA A 118 -12.15 0.45 12.11
C ALA A 118 -12.86 0.51 10.73
N LEU A 119 -13.36 -0.63 10.25
CA LEU A 119 -14.13 -0.68 8.99
C LEU A 119 -15.44 0.11 9.09
N GLU A 120 -16.15 0.07 10.23
CA GLU A 120 -17.31 0.92 10.46
C GLU A 120 -16.96 2.41 10.39
N ILE A 121 -15.80 2.82 10.94
CA ILE A 121 -15.32 4.19 10.92
C ILE A 121 -14.97 4.60 9.48
N VAL A 122 -14.23 3.77 8.74
CA VAL A 122 -13.88 4.02 7.33
C VAL A 122 -15.12 4.31 6.48
N GLN A 123 -16.21 3.57 6.73
CA GLN A 123 -17.49 3.74 6.02
C GLN A 123 -18.28 4.96 6.49
N ARG A 124 -18.32 5.21 7.80
CA ARG A 124 -19.13 6.26 8.41
C ARG A 124 -18.50 7.65 8.33
N GLU A 125 -17.17 7.75 8.30
CA GLU A 125 -16.40 8.98 8.42
C GLU A 125 -15.50 9.20 7.19
N PRO A 126 -16.08 9.36 5.96
CA PRO A 126 -15.29 9.55 4.72
C PRO A 126 -14.47 10.84 4.75
N GLU A 127 -14.84 11.82 5.57
CA GLU A 127 -14.12 13.08 5.76
C GLU A 127 -12.68 12.88 6.25
N ARG A 128 -12.38 11.77 6.93
CA ARG A 128 -11.00 11.44 7.32
C ARG A 128 -10.11 11.23 6.09
N ARG A 129 -10.64 10.56 5.05
CA ARG A 129 -9.89 10.41 3.79
C ARG A 129 -9.72 11.74 3.08
N THR A 130 -10.75 12.58 3.07
CA THR A 130 -10.66 13.93 2.51
C THR A 130 -9.57 14.73 3.20
N GLN A 131 -9.54 14.77 4.54
CA GLN A 131 -8.51 15.45 5.32
C GLN A 131 -7.10 14.91 5.04
N LEU A 132 -6.96 13.59 4.92
CA LEU A 132 -5.70 12.95 4.55
C LEU A 132 -5.21 13.46 3.19
N TRP A 133 -6.09 13.47 2.19
CA TRP A 133 -5.74 13.91 0.84
C TRP A 133 -5.47 15.41 0.77
N ASP A 134 -6.22 16.24 1.46
CA ASP A 134 -5.98 17.69 1.57
C ASP A 134 -4.59 17.96 2.16
N THR A 135 -4.23 17.27 3.23
CA THR A 135 -2.89 17.35 3.85
C THR A 135 -1.81 16.87 2.88
N THR A 136 -2.04 15.76 2.20
CA THR A 136 -1.10 15.17 1.23
C THR A 136 -0.82 16.13 0.08
N HIS A 137 -1.88 16.67 -0.54
CA HIS A 137 -1.75 17.60 -1.66
C HIS A 137 -1.04 18.90 -1.24
N TYR A 138 -1.38 19.43 -0.06
CA TYR A 138 -0.72 20.59 0.49
C TYR A 138 0.79 20.35 0.66
N MET A 139 1.17 19.27 1.34
CA MET A 139 2.57 18.96 1.60
C MET A 139 3.35 18.65 0.32
N MET A 140 2.73 17.95 -0.61
CA MET A 140 3.37 17.66 -1.91
C MET A 140 3.65 18.95 -2.69
N ALA A 141 2.70 19.89 -2.69
CA ALA A 141 2.88 21.18 -3.34
C ALA A 141 3.99 22.01 -2.67
N GLU A 142 4.01 22.07 -1.34
CA GLU A 142 5.02 22.84 -0.60
C GLU A 142 6.42 22.26 -0.76
N LEU A 143 6.57 20.92 -0.70
CA LEU A 143 7.87 20.28 -0.89
C LEU A 143 8.40 20.52 -2.32
N LYS A 144 7.55 20.43 -3.34
CA LYS A 144 7.92 20.76 -4.73
C LYS A 144 8.28 22.23 -4.90
N ASN A 145 7.54 23.14 -4.26
CA ASN A 145 7.83 24.60 -4.29
C ASN A 145 9.18 24.93 -3.65
N LEU A 146 9.56 24.18 -2.62
CA LEU A 146 10.88 24.29 -1.97
C LEU A 146 12.01 23.64 -2.76
N GLY A 147 11.71 22.99 -3.89
CA GLY A 147 12.68 22.37 -4.78
C GLY A 147 13.13 20.96 -4.37
N PHE A 148 12.42 20.31 -3.48
CA PHE A 148 12.70 18.90 -3.14
C PHE A 148 12.27 17.96 -4.26
N ASP A 149 13.08 16.93 -4.50
CA ASP A 149 12.71 15.80 -5.33
C ASP A 149 11.82 14.83 -4.54
N THR A 150 10.55 14.77 -4.91
CA THR A 150 9.55 13.90 -4.30
C THR A 150 9.18 12.70 -5.15
N GLY A 151 9.97 12.41 -6.18
CA GLY A 151 9.66 11.33 -7.12
C GLY A 151 8.36 11.56 -7.88
N SER A 152 7.74 10.46 -8.28
CA SER A 152 6.47 10.40 -9.02
C SER A 152 5.26 10.02 -8.18
N THR A 153 5.37 10.10 -6.85
CA THR A 153 4.31 9.63 -5.95
C THR A 153 2.99 10.38 -6.15
N ASP A 154 1.91 9.61 -6.12
CA ASP A 154 0.52 10.09 -6.08
C ASP A 154 -0.22 9.50 -4.86
N SER A 155 0.48 9.36 -3.72
CA SER A 155 -0.07 8.78 -2.48
C SER A 155 0.30 9.62 -1.25
N PRO A 156 -0.30 9.33 -0.07
CA PRO A 156 0.11 9.94 1.20
C PRO A 156 1.51 9.54 1.68
N VAL A 157 2.20 8.69 0.96
CA VAL A 157 3.62 8.42 1.16
C VAL A 157 4.40 9.32 0.21
N ILE A 158 5.07 10.34 0.74
CA ILE A 158 5.87 11.27 -0.06
C ILE A 158 7.34 11.07 0.28
N PRO A 159 8.14 10.52 -0.65
CA PRO A 159 9.59 10.44 -0.50
C PRO A 159 10.21 11.81 -0.68
N ILE A 160 11.35 12.04 -0.03
CA ILE A 160 12.26 13.15 -0.31
C ILE A 160 13.59 12.51 -0.66
N VAL A 161 13.95 12.51 -1.95
CA VAL A 161 15.15 11.86 -2.43
C VAL A 161 16.38 12.65 -1.98
N VAL A 162 17.29 11.97 -1.31
CA VAL A 162 18.56 12.54 -0.80
C VAL A 162 19.75 11.97 -1.55
N GLY A 163 19.68 10.68 -1.92
CA GLY A 163 20.69 9.97 -2.70
C GLY A 163 21.76 9.29 -1.86
N ASP A 164 22.28 9.93 -0.82
CA ASP A 164 23.33 9.40 0.05
C ASP A 164 22.79 8.93 1.41
N GLU A 165 23.22 7.74 1.82
CA GLU A 165 22.77 7.08 3.04
C GLU A 165 23.14 7.86 4.31
N ILE A 166 24.39 8.32 4.43
CA ILE A 166 24.88 9.02 5.63
C ILE A 166 24.17 10.37 5.78
N THR A 167 24.00 11.07 4.66
CA THR A 167 23.27 12.33 4.61
C THR A 167 21.81 12.12 5.02
N THR A 168 21.17 11.04 4.53
CA THR A 168 19.80 10.70 4.87
C THR A 168 19.62 10.48 6.37
N PHE A 169 20.49 9.66 6.99
CA PHE A 169 20.45 9.46 8.44
C PHE A 169 20.67 10.74 9.24
N THR A 170 21.61 11.57 8.78
CA THR A 170 21.92 12.85 9.44
C THR A 170 20.72 13.79 9.40
N MET A 171 20.03 13.87 8.25
CA MET A 171 18.83 14.68 8.09
C MET A 171 17.67 14.16 8.95
N VAL A 172 17.42 12.84 8.94
CA VAL A 172 16.39 12.23 9.79
C VAL A 172 16.65 12.51 11.27
N LYS A 173 17.89 12.39 11.73
CA LYS A 173 18.26 12.71 13.11
C LYS A 173 17.94 14.16 13.46
N ARG A 174 18.32 15.11 12.60
CA ARG A 174 18.02 16.54 12.81
C ARG A 174 16.52 16.82 12.83
N LEU A 175 15.75 16.21 11.93
CA LEU A 175 14.30 16.36 11.93
C LEU A 175 13.68 15.82 13.23
N GLN A 176 14.18 14.71 13.76
CA GLN A 176 13.73 14.18 15.04
C GLN A 176 14.07 15.11 16.22
N GLU A 177 15.24 15.76 16.20
CA GLU A 177 15.63 16.78 17.19
C GLU A 177 14.68 18.01 17.15
N GLU A 178 14.14 18.33 15.97
CA GLU A 178 13.11 19.37 15.77
C GLU A 178 11.66 18.86 16.04
N GLY A 179 11.48 17.63 16.49
CA GLY A 179 10.19 17.04 16.80
C GLY A 179 9.42 16.50 15.58
N ILE A 180 10.08 16.34 14.44
CA ILE A 180 9.48 15.82 13.22
C ILE A 180 9.85 14.34 13.06
N PHE A 181 8.83 13.46 13.07
CA PHE A 181 9.03 12.02 12.90
C PHE A 181 8.97 11.63 11.42
N VAL A 182 10.06 11.07 10.91
CA VAL A 182 10.20 10.55 9.54
C VAL A 182 11.08 9.30 9.55
N ASN A 183 11.07 8.53 8.46
CA ASN A 183 11.87 7.33 8.30
C ASN A 183 12.98 7.52 7.26
N ALA A 184 14.19 7.06 7.58
CA ALA A 184 15.24 6.87 6.59
C ALA A 184 14.99 5.58 5.80
N ILE A 185 14.97 5.68 4.48
CA ILE A 185 14.91 4.54 3.56
C ILE A 185 16.25 4.50 2.83
N VAL A 186 16.96 3.43 3.04
CA VAL A 186 18.34 3.26 2.55
C VAL A 186 18.53 1.85 1.98
N PRO A 187 19.61 1.57 1.24
CA PRO A 187 19.91 0.21 0.80
C PRO A 187 19.86 -0.82 1.95
N PRO A 188 19.35 -2.03 1.73
CA PRO A 188 18.93 -2.62 0.46
C PRO A 188 17.45 -2.37 0.08
N ALA A 189 16.72 -1.52 0.82
CA ALA A 189 15.31 -1.24 0.53
C ALA A 189 15.12 -0.41 -0.76
N VAL A 190 16.13 0.38 -1.11
CA VAL A 190 16.22 1.17 -2.34
C VAL A 190 17.63 0.99 -2.94
N PRO A 191 17.84 1.33 -4.23
CA PRO A 191 19.18 1.35 -4.83
C PRO A 191 20.18 2.27 -4.08
N PRO A 192 21.49 2.02 -4.15
CA PRO A 192 22.50 2.77 -3.38
C PRO A 192 22.52 4.28 -3.59
N SER A 193 22.04 4.76 -4.75
CA SER A 193 21.95 6.19 -5.07
C SER A 193 20.59 6.82 -4.83
N GLU A 194 19.65 6.09 -4.21
CA GLU A 194 18.25 6.49 -4.07
C GLU A 194 17.81 6.52 -2.59
N ALA A 195 18.76 6.70 -1.68
CA ALA A 195 18.42 6.89 -0.27
C ALA A 195 17.49 8.10 -0.12
N MET A 196 16.45 7.96 0.70
CA MET A 196 15.40 8.97 0.83
C MET A 196 14.88 9.08 2.25
N ILE A 197 14.28 10.21 2.54
CA ILE A 197 13.42 10.39 3.71
C ILE A 197 11.99 10.05 3.30
N ARG A 198 11.38 9.10 3.96
CA ARG A 198 9.98 8.75 3.74
C ARG A 198 9.09 9.46 4.74
N THR A 199 8.23 10.33 4.24
CA THR A 199 7.14 10.93 5.02
C THR A 199 5.86 10.12 4.78
N SER A 200 5.00 10.04 5.80
CA SER A 200 3.70 9.36 5.70
C SER A 200 2.68 10.19 6.45
N PHE A 201 1.67 10.64 5.75
CA PHE A 201 0.61 11.47 6.33
C PHE A 201 -0.55 10.61 6.82
N MET A 202 -1.23 11.08 7.90
CA MET A 202 -2.33 10.38 8.55
C MET A 202 -3.46 11.36 8.85
#